data_a49bc9ecd1fd1a73231206249a5281a9
#
_entry.id   a49bc9ecd1fd1a73231206249a5281a9
#
_cell.length_a   1.000
_cell.length_b   1.000
_cell.length_c   1.000
_cell.angle_alpha   90.00
_cell.angle_beta   90.00
_cell.angle_gamma   90.00
#
_symmetry.space_group_name_H-M   'P 1'
#
loop_
_entity.id
_entity.type
_entity.pdbx_description
1 polymer ?
#
loop_
_entity_poly.entity_id
_entity_poly.type
_entity_poly.pdbx_seq_one_letter_code
_entity_poly.pdbx_strand_id
1 'polypeptide(L)' 'MMYKCTECETVFEEPDTWEEDRGEFWGVSCTETVSGCPECRGDYEEAFECEECGEWFFEDELEDGLCESCREKE' A
#
# COMPACT_ATOMS: atom_id res chain seq x y z
N MET A 1 -2.70 9.69 5.40
CA MET A 1 -1.67 9.01 4.59
C MET A 1 -2.35 8.12 3.56
N MET A 2 -1.77 8.06 2.38
CA MET A 2 -2.31 7.22 1.31
C MET A 2 -1.39 6.03 1.05
N TYR A 3 -1.98 4.96 0.58
CA TYR A 3 -1.28 3.73 0.26
C TYR A 3 -1.63 3.29 -1.15
N LYS A 4 -0.74 2.56 -1.77
CA LYS A 4 -0.94 2.04 -3.12
C LYS A 4 -0.63 0.55 -3.13
N CYS A 5 -1.54 -0.23 -3.69
CA CYS A 5 -1.34 -1.68 -3.81
C CYS A 5 -0.23 -1.96 -4.82
N THR A 6 0.65 -2.92 -4.49
CA THR A 6 1.74 -3.32 -5.38
C THR A 6 1.27 -4.27 -6.48
N GLU A 7 0.06 -4.81 -6.37
CA GLU A 7 -0.48 -5.77 -7.33
C GLU A 7 -1.53 -5.18 -8.26
N CYS A 8 -2.57 -4.53 -7.72
CA CYS A 8 -3.63 -3.95 -8.53
C CYS A 8 -3.51 -2.43 -8.73
N GLU A 9 -2.52 -1.82 -8.12
CA GLU A 9 -2.25 -0.38 -8.21
C GLU A 9 -3.37 0.53 -7.69
N THR A 10 -4.29 -0.02 -6.90
CA THR A 10 -5.36 0.76 -6.29
C THR A 10 -4.80 1.66 -5.19
N VAL A 11 -5.16 2.93 -5.22
CA VAL A 11 -4.78 3.89 -4.18
C VAL A 11 -5.91 3.98 -3.16
N PHE A 12 -5.56 3.90 -1.88
CA PHE A 12 -6.55 3.93 -0.81
C PHE A 12 -5.97 4.63 0.42
N GLU A 13 -6.86 5.14 1.25
CA GLU A 13 -6.46 5.86 2.46
C GLU A 13 -6.22 4.92 3.64
N GLU A 14 -7.05 3.89 3.77
CA GLU A 14 -6.92 2.91 4.84
C GLU A 14 -6.94 1.50 4.27
N PRO A 15 -6.01 0.63 4.69
CA PRO A 15 -6.04 -0.76 4.26
C PRO A 15 -7.21 -1.50 4.92
N ASP A 16 -7.67 -2.54 4.25
CA ASP A 16 -8.68 -3.42 4.82
C ASP A 16 -8.00 -4.35 5.82
N THR A 17 -8.70 -4.69 6.89
CA THR A 17 -8.16 -5.57 7.91
C THR A 17 -9.11 -6.75 8.15
N TRP A 18 -8.52 -7.90 8.42
CA TRP A 18 -9.27 -9.11 8.74
C TRP A 18 -8.44 -9.96 9.69
N GLU A 19 -9.10 -10.93 10.30
CA GLU A 19 -8.43 -11.86 11.19
C GLU A 19 -8.20 -13.20 10.47
N GLU A 20 -6.99 -13.71 10.57
CA GLU A 20 -6.66 -15.02 10.04
C GLU A 20 -6.38 -15.99 11.17
N ASP A 21 -6.93 -17.21 11.03
CA ASP A 21 -6.72 -18.27 12.00
C ASP A 21 -5.34 -18.90 11.75
N ARG A 22 -4.47 -18.85 12.74
CA ARG A 22 -3.15 -19.46 12.70
C ARG A 22 -3.10 -20.85 13.35
N GLY A 23 -4.26 -21.36 13.71
CA GLY A 23 -4.39 -22.67 14.33
C GLY A 23 -4.45 -22.61 15.85
N GLU A 24 -4.34 -23.77 16.48
CA GLU A 24 -4.35 -23.87 17.93
C GLU A 24 -2.96 -24.16 18.47
N PHE A 25 -2.63 -23.55 19.57
CA PHE A 25 -1.40 -23.80 20.30
C PHE A 25 -1.73 -23.97 21.77
N TRP A 26 -1.44 -25.15 22.33
CA TRP A 26 -1.73 -25.48 23.73
C TRP A 26 -3.22 -25.34 24.08
N GLY A 27 -4.11 -25.67 23.15
CA GLY A 27 -5.55 -25.57 23.35
C GLY A 27 -6.11 -24.14 23.27
N VAL A 28 -5.29 -23.18 22.85
CA VAL A 28 -5.70 -21.79 22.68
C VAL A 28 -5.71 -21.47 21.20
N SER A 29 -6.81 -20.90 20.71
CA SER A 29 -6.93 -20.45 19.32
C SER A 29 -6.03 -19.25 19.10
N CYS A 30 -5.19 -19.32 18.08
CA CYS A 30 -4.33 -18.20 17.70
C CYS A 30 -4.86 -17.54 16.44
N THR A 31 -5.15 -16.25 16.55
CA THR A 31 -5.58 -15.45 15.40
C THR A 31 -4.62 -14.26 15.25
N GLU A 32 -4.42 -13.84 14.01
CA GLU A 32 -3.56 -12.71 13.72
C GLU A 32 -4.34 -11.72 12.87
N THR A 33 -4.26 -10.43 13.21
CA THR A 33 -4.87 -9.38 12.42
C THR A 33 -3.91 -9.03 11.28
N VAL A 34 -4.38 -9.16 10.05
CA VAL A 34 -3.60 -8.81 8.86
C VAL A 34 -4.29 -7.69 8.13
N SER A 35 -3.50 -6.92 7.38
CA SER A 35 -4.02 -5.83 6.56
C SER A 35 -3.55 -5.98 5.13
N GLY A 36 -4.33 -5.47 4.20
CA GLY A 36 -4.00 -5.53 2.79
C GLY A 36 -4.88 -4.61 1.96
N CYS A 37 -4.69 -4.66 0.66
CA CYS A 37 -5.47 -3.87 -0.27
C CYS A 37 -6.97 -4.22 -0.17
N PRO A 38 -7.86 -3.22 -0.08
CA PRO A 38 -9.29 -3.48 0.03
C PRO A 38 -9.91 -4.10 -1.24
N GLU A 39 -9.21 -4.03 -2.37
CA GLU A 39 -9.69 -4.58 -3.63
C GLU A 39 -9.22 -6.02 -3.87
N CYS A 40 -7.93 -6.27 -3.76
CA CYS A 40 -7.35 -7.59 -4.08
C CYS A 40 -6.74 -8.31 -2.87
N ARG A 41 -6.69 -7.65 -1.73
CA ARG A 41 -6.06 -8.15 -0.50
C ARG A 41 -4.57 -8.45 -0.64
N GLY A 42 -3.94 -7.85 -1.65
CA GLY A 42 -2.51 -7.99 -1.87
C GLY A 42 -1.69 -7.05 -1.01
N ASP A 43 -0.39 -7.05 -1.24
CA ASP A 43 0.53 -6.18 -0.52
C ASP A 43 0.33 -4.72 -0.94
N TYR A 44 0.70 -3.82 -0.06
CA TYR A 44 0.62 -2.39 -0.32
C TYR A 44 1.81 -1.68 0.32
N GLU A 45 2.10 -0.50 -0.17
CA GLU A 45 3.14 0.35 0.38
C GLU A 45 2.64 1.78 0.44
N GLU A 46 3.32 2.60 1.23
CA GLU A 46 2.97 4.01 1.36
C GLU A 46 3.13 4.71 0.02
N ALA A 47 2.10 5.48 -0.36
CA ALA A 47 2.09 6.22 -1.61
C ALA A 47 2.23 7.71 -1.35
N PHE A 48 2.85 8.40 -2.30
CA PHE A 48 3.06 9.85 -2.23
C PHE A 48 2.60 10.49 -3.52
N GLU A 49 2.07 11.69 -3.41
CA GLU A 49 1.60 12.43 -4.56
C GLU A 49 2.72 13.23 -5.20
N CYS A 50 2.85 13.11 -6.53
CA CYS A 50 3.79 13.94 -7.28
C CYS A 50 3.34 15.39 -7.24
N GLU A 51 4.22 16.31 -6.91
CA GLU A 51 3.90 17.73 -6.78
C GLU A 51 3.53 18.40 -8.10
N GLU A 52 3.92 17.84 -9.22
CA GLU A 52 3.61 18.41 -10.54
C GLU A 52 2.37 17.82 -11.19
N CYS A 53 2.33 16.50 -11.36
CA CYS A 53 1.21 15.85 -12.03
C CYS A 53 0.08 15.41 -11.12
N GLY A 54 0.33 15.35 -9.83
CA GLY A 54 -0.68 14.97 -8.85
C GLY A 54 -1.03 13.48 -8.83
N GLU A 55 -0.23 12.64 -9.45
CA GLU A 55 -0.44 11.20 -9.43
C GLU A 55 0.26 10.56 -8.25
N TRP A 56 -0.23 9.39 -7.86
CA TRP A 56 0.30 8.65 -6.71
C TRP A 56 1.34 7.64 -7.14
N PHE A 57 2.48 7.67 -6.46
CA PHE A 57 3.62 6.79 -6.74
C PHE A 57 4.18 6.24 -5.44
N PHE A 58 4.98 5.18 -5.55
CA PHE A 58 5.69 4.65 -4.41
C PHE A 58 6.87 5.56 -4.06
N GLU A 59 7.35 5.46 -2.83
CA GLU A 59 8.45 6.29 -2.35
C GLU A 59 9.69 6.22 -3.25
N ASP A 60 10.04 5.03 -3.70
CA ASP A 60 11.22 4.81 -4.54
C ASP A 60 11.03 5.31 -5.99
N GLU A 61 9.80 5.56 -6.40
CA GLU A 61 9.51 6.13 -7.73
C GLU A 61 9.58 7.64 -7.76
N LEU A 62 9.55 8.27 -6.57
CA LEU A 62 9.61 9.72 -6.44
C LEU A 62 11.01 10.15 -5.99
N GLU A 63 11.49 11.23 -6.56
CA GLU A 63 12.74 11.86 -6.17
C GLU A 63 12.50 13.36 -6.08
N ASP A 64 12.83 13.95 -4.95
CA ASP A 64 12.57 15.37 -4.67
C ASP A 64 11.08 15.75 -4.83
N GLY A 65 10.17 14.79 -4.60
CA GLY A 65 8.73 15.02 -4.72
C GLY A 65 8.20 14.93 -6.14
N LEU A 66 9.03 14.52 -7.11
CA LEU A 66 8.66 14.41 -8.52
C LEU A 66 8.80 12.98 -9.03
N CYS A 67 7.88 12.57 -9.87
CA CYS A 67 7.97 11.28 -10.53
C CYS A 67 8.97 11.34 -11.69
N GLU A 68 9.36 10.17 -12.17
CA GLU A 68 10.34 10.09 -13.27
C GLU A 68 9.97 10.93 -14.49
N SER A 69 8.71 10.86 -14.89
CA SER A 69 8.21 11.63 -16.03
C SER A 69 8.34 13.14 -15.83
N CYS A 70 8.02 13.63 -14.64
CA CYS A 70 8.14 15.07 -14.33
C CYS A 70 9.58 15.51 -14.23
N ARG A 71 10.45 14.64 -13.71
CA ARG A 71 11.88 14.94 -13.62
C ARG A 71 12.55 15.05 -14.99
N GLU A 72 12.09 14.25 -15.95
CA GLU A 72 12.62 14.24 -17.29
C GLU A 72 12.21 15.44 -18.14
N LYS A 73 11.18 16.17 -17.70
CA LYS A 73 10.67 17.33 -18.43
C LYS A 73 11.51 18.60 -18.31
N GLU A 74 12.51 18.60 -17.47
CA GLU A 74 13.38 19.78 -17.31
C GLU A 74 14.52 19.82 -18.32
#